data_a5ff57040c19ba8fd852be09df274758
#
_entry.id   a5ff57040c19ba8fd852be09df274758
#
_cell.length_a   1.000
_cell.length_b   1.000
_cell.length_c   1.000
_cell.angle_alpha   90.00
_cell.angle_beta   90.00
_cell.angle_gamma   90.00
#
_symmetry.space_group_name_H-M   'P 1'
#
loop_
_entity.id
_entity.type
_entity.pdbx_description
1 polymer ?
#
loop_
_entity_poly.entity_id
_entity_poly.type
_entity_poly.pdbx_seq_one_letter_code
_entity_poly.pdbx_strand_id
1 'polypeptide(L)'
;MACPASAETQLQFCYQDRDVARMVSLGGTCNRCELSGRDLTGAAFTGAVFTNATLVGANLRGAELTGSNFAGSDFSRADLSGAEMMGADFTGANFSGSDLSGAEAMGATLVRVRLAGADLTGAALNGANLNSAVLTGADLSAAELNAVTLANVTARSADFSDAEIAMSDLSNGDFRSVDFSNATLNGARLTGGRFGGADFEGASMARTDIRGADLSGAEGLSQSQISRACGDAATRLPARLTVRVCRGVSVVRTTPPAARTPPAPPRSRNTVVVSSDR
;
A
#
# COMPACT_ATOMS: atom_id res chain seq x y z
N MET A 1 -10.67 -34.85 22.52
CA MET A 1 -9.97 -34.52 23.79
C MET A 1 -10.93 -33.71 24.64
N ALA A 2 -11.18 -34.11 25.89
CA ALA A 2 -12.15 -33.46 26.76
C ALA A 2 -11.58 -32.10 27.26
N CYS A 3 -12.41 -31.04 27.23
CA CYS A 3 -12.09 -29.76 27.88
C CYS A 3 -11.91 -29.92 29.37
N PRO A 4 -10.89 -29.37 30.02
CA PRO A 4 -10.82 -29.34 31.47
C PRO A 4 -11.87 -28.38 32.04
N ALA A 5 -12.71 -28.92 32.94
CA ALA A 5 -13.68 -28.15 33.68
C ALA A 5 -13.00 -27.46 34.86
N SER A 6 -12.53 -26.22 34.68
CA SER A 6 -12.32 -25.24 35.76
C SER A 6 -11.72 -23.95 35.23
N ALA A 7 -12.54 -22.91 35.07
CA ALA A 7 -12.24 -21.51 35.41
C ALA A 7 -13.38 -20.62 34.89
N GLU A 8 -14.03 -20.00 35.78
CA GLU A 8 -15.01 -18.95 35.56
C GLU A 8 -14.37 -17.77 34.80
N THR A 9 -15.16 -17.20 33.90
CA THR A 9 -14.95 -15.86 33.25
C THR A 9 -14.13 -15.79 31.97
N GLN A 10 -13.96 -16.85 31.20
CA GLN A 10 -13.76 -16.73 29.75
C GLN A 10 -14.54 -17.86 29.09
N LEU A 11 -15.54 -17.51 28.28
CA LEU A 11 -16.20 -18.44 27.37
C LEU A 11 -15.17 -18.90 26.33
N GLN A 12 -14.32 -19.84 26.73
CA GLN A 12 -13.42 -20.57 25.89
C GLN A 12 -14.27 -21.64 25.20
N PHE A 13 -14.89 -21.23 24.09
CA PHE A 13 -15.71 -22.12 23.28
C PHE A 13 -14.81 -23.17 22.64
N CYS A 14 -14.85 -24.40 23.18
CA CYS A 14 -14.42 -25.60 22.47
C CYS A 14 -15.47 -25.92 21.41
N TYR A 15 -15.55 -25.16 20.33
CA TYR A 15 -16.46 -25.40 19.23
C TYR A 15 -15.88 -26.47 18.28
N GLN A 16 -16.72 -27.41 17.85
CA GLN A 16 -16.44 -28.28 16.72
C GLN A 16 -16.47 -27.42 15.43
N ASP A 17 -15.72 -27.80 14.39
CA ASP A 17 -15.53 -27.01 13.16
C ASP A 17 -16.83 -26.47 12.53
N ARG A 18 -17.95 -27.18 12.69
CA ARG A 18 -19.27 -26.75 12.21
C ARG A 18 -19.87 -25.56 12.96
N ASP A 19 -19.44 -25.32 14.20
CA ASP A 19 -19.98 -24.24 15.02
C ASP A 19 -19.30 -22.90 14.75
N VAL A 20 -18.02 -22.94 14.35
CA VAL A 20 -17.26 -21.73 13.94
C VAL A 20 -17.87 -21.12 12.68
N ALA A 21 -18.12 -21.94 11.66
CA ALA A 21 -18.74 -21.48 10.41
C ALA A 21 -20.13 -20.88 10.65
N ARG A 22 -20.90 -21.43 11.59
CA ARG A 22 -22.25 -20.95 11.93
C ARG A 22 -22.24 -19.65 12.75
N MET A 23 -21.27 -19.47 13.67
CA MET A 23 -21.10 -18.21 14.42
C MET A 23 -20.67 -17.08 13.50
N VAL A 24 -19.81 -17.37 12.53
CA VAL A 24 -19.26 -16.43 11.57
C VAL A 24 -20.34 -15.92 10.62
N SER A 25 -21.22 -16.80 10.12
CA SER A 25 -22.32 -16.46 9.18
C SER A 25 -23.31 -15.42 9.71
N LEU A 26 -23.19 -14.98 10.96
CA LEU A 26 -24.08 -14.00 11.60
C LEU A 26 -23.42 -12.63 11.83
N GLY A 27 -22.28 -12.32 11.17
CA GLY A 27 -21.53 -11.07 11.39
C GLY A 27 -20.88 -11.05 12.79
N GLY A 28 -20.37 -12.20 13.23
CA GLY A 28 -19.87 -12.42 14.58
C GLY A 28 -18.65 -11.57 14.91
N THR A 29 -18.49 -11.30 16.21
CA THR A 29 -17.30 -10.64 16.74
C THR A 29 -16.49 -11.66 17.52
N CYS A 30 -15.21 -11.82 17.16
CA CYS A 30 -14.31 -12.68 17.90
C CYS A 30 -12.92 -12.05 17.97
N ASN A 31 -12.64 -11.39 19.08
CA ASN A 31 -11.34 -10.77 19.33
C ASN A 31 -10.37 -11.80 19.92
N ARG A 32 -9.17 -11.94 19.32
CA ARG A 32 -8.13 -12.90 19.73
C ARG A 32 -8.56 -14.36 19.65
N CYS A 33 -9.40 -14.73 18.68
CA CYS A 33 -9.78 -16.11 18.46
C CYS A 33 -8.61 -16.96 17.98
N GLU A 34 -8.61 -18.22 18.42
CA GLU A 34 -7.68 -19.23 17.94
C GLU A 34 -8.38 -20.11 16.88
N LEU A 35 -8.01 -19.90 15.63
CA LEU A 35 -8.56 -20.58 14.46
C LEU A 35 -7.47 -21.27 13.62
N SER A 36 -6.26 -21.45 14.19
CA SER A 36 -5.13 -22.06 13.49
C SER A 36 -5.46 -23.46 13.00
N GLY A 37 -5.10 -23.76 11.75
CA GLY A 37 -5.29 -25.03 11.10
C GLY A 37 -6.75 -25.44 10.90
N ARG A 38 -7.71 -24.55 11.09
CA ARG A 38 -9.14 -24.83 10.87
C ARG A 38 -9.46 -24.87 9.38
N ASP A 39 -10.41 -25.73 9.04
CA ASP A 39 -11.05 -25.71 7.73
C ASP A 39 -12.20 -24.72 7.75
N LEU A 40 -12.00 -23.58 7.10
CA LEU A 40 -12.93 -22.46 6.96
C LEU A 40 -13.25 -22.22 5.47
N THR A 41 -13.13 -23.26 4.65
CA THR A 41 -13.40 -23.19 3.21
C THR A 41 -14.80 -22.63 2.95
N GLY A 42 -14.90 -21.56 2.16
CA GLY A 42 -16.16 -20.89 1.83
C GLY A 42 -16.90 -20.29 3.04
N ALA A 43 -16.22 -20.09 4.17
CA ALA A 43 -16.88 -19.52 5.36
C ALA A 43 -17.22 -18.04 5.13
N ALA A 44 -18.42 -17.63 5.56
CA ALA A 44 -18.91 -16.27 5.40
C ALA A 44 -18.52 -15.40 6.60
N PHE A 45 -17.50 -14.53 6.41
CA PHE A 45 -17.05 -13.54 7.39
C PHE A 45 -17.45 -12.11 7.00
N THR A 46 -18.41 -11.95 6.09
CA THR A 46 -18.83 -10.62 5.60
C THR A 46 -19.22 -9.71 6.76
N GLY A 47 -18.52 -8.55 6.91
CA GLY A 47 -18.71 -7.59 7.98
C GLY A 47 -18.32 -8.08 9.38
N ALA A 48 -17.71 -9.24 9.52
CA ALA A 48 -17.28 -9.79 10.80
C ALA A 48 -16.09 -9.03 11.40
N VAL A 49 -15.95 -9.07 12.73
CA VAL A 49 -14.85 -8.41 13.45
C VAL A 49 -14.01 -9.45 14.19
N PHE A 50 -12.81 -9.73 13.68
CA PHE A 50 -11.88 -10.75 14.17
C PHE A 50 -10.49 -10.15 14.44
N THR A 51 -10.44 -9.08 15.20
CA THR A 51 -9.18 -8.39 15.47
C THR A 51 -8.23 -9.23 16.32
N ASN A 52 -6.94 -9.22 15.94
CA ASN A 52 -5.88 -9.98 16.61
C ASN A 52 -6.16 -11.50 16.70
N ALA A 53 -6.95 -12.05 15.80
CA ALA A 53 -7.20 -13.49 15.74
C ALA A 53 -5.99 -14.25 15.18
N THR A 54 -5.87 -15.51 15.52
CA THR A 54 -4.82 -16.40 15.02
C THR A 54 -5.44 -17.42 14.06
N LEU A 55 -5.04 -17.33 12.78
CA LEU A 55 -5.50 -18.20 11.68
C LEU A 55 -4.32 -18.90 10.99
N VAL A 56 -3.26 -19.17 11.73
CA VAL A 56 -2.03 -19.77 11.21
C VAL A 56 -2.31 -21.11 10.55
N GLY A 57 -2.00 -21.23 9.24
CA GLY A 57 -2.23 -22.44 8.47
C GLY A 57 -3.70 -22.83 8.34
N ALA A 58 -4.66 -21.92 8.58
CA ALA A 58 -6.08 -22.18 8.33
C ALA A 58 -6.37 -22.26 6.83
N ASN A 59 -7.36 -23.05 6.44
CA ASN A 59 -7.86 -23.12 5.08
C ASN A 59 -9.07 -22.20 4.94
N LEU A 60 -8.91 -21.08 4.23
CA LEU A 60 -9.93 -20.06 3.94
C LEU A 60 -10.23 -19.95 2.44
N ARG A 61 -10.01 -21.03 1.68
CA ARG A 61 -10.25 -21.02 0.23
C ARG A 61 -11.66 -20.57 -0.09
N GLY A 62 -11.78 -19.55 -0.97
CA GLY A 62 -13.07 -19.01 -1.36
C GLY A 62 -13.91 -18.46 -0.21
N ALA A 63 -13.30 -18.14 0.94
CA ALA A 63 -14.04 -17.53 2.07
C ALA A 63 -14.48 -16.10 1.73
N GLU A 64 -15.66 -15.70 2.21
CA GLU A 64 -16.24 -14.37 2.02
C GLU A 64 -15.84 -13.46 3.20
N LEU A 65 -14.81 -12.61 2.99
CA LEU A 65 -14.26 -11.69 3.99
C LEU A 65 -14.64 -10.22 3.70
N THR A 66 -15.56 -9.98 2.77
CA THR A 66 -15.94 -8.64 2.32
C THR A 66 -16.34 -7.74 3.49
N GLY A 67 -15.69 -6.55 3.60
CA GLY A 67 -15.96 -5.56 4.65
C GLY A 67 -15.65 -6.01 6.08
N SER A 68 -15.00 -7.15 6.26
CA SER A 68 -14.61 -7.65 7.59
C SER A 68 -13.44 -6.89 8.19
N ASN A 69 -13.23 -7.00 9.49
CA ASN A 69 -12.10 -6.43 10.20
C ASN A 69 -11.24 -7.53 10.84
N PHE A 70 -10.06 -7.75 10.29
CA PHE A 70 -9.03 -8.67 10.75
C PHE A 70 -7.74 -7.93 11.15
N ALA A 71 -7.83 -6.69 11.59
CA ALA A 71 -6.67 -5.91 11.97
C ALA A 71 -5.82 -6.65 13.04
N GLY A 72 -4.51 -6.72 12.80
CA GLY A 72 -3.54 -7.36 13.67
C GLY A 72 -3.60 -8.88 13.72
N SER A 73 -4.41 -9.54 12.88
CA SER A 73 -4.56 -11.00 12.89
C SER A 73 -3.40 -11.71 12.19
N ASP A 74 -3.15 -12.96 12.56
CA ASP A 74 -2.09 -13.79 12.00
C ASP A 74 -2.66 -14.85 11.05
N PHE A 75 -2.46 -14.64 9.75
CA PHE A 75 -2.79 -15.55 8.65
C PHE A 75 -1.55 -16.25 8.08
N SER A 76 -0.45 -16.29 8.82
CA SER A 76 0.77 -16.88 8.28
C SER A 76 0.52 -18.33 7.85
N ARG A 77 0.97 -18.66 6.63
CA ARG A 77 0.79 -19.97 6.00
C ARG A 77 -0.67 -20.42 5.82
N ALA A 78 -1.63 -19.51 5.92
CA ALA A 78 -3.03 -19.79 5.62
C ALA A 78 -3.25 -19.87 4.10
N ASP A 79 -4.23 -20.64 3.68
CA ASP A 79 -4.70 -20.72 2.29
C ASP A 79 -5.96 -19.84 2.15
N LEU A 80 -5.82 -18.69 1.48
CA LEU A 80 -6.89 -17.75 1.14
C LEU A 80 -7.10 -17.68 -0.38
N SER A 81 -6.70 -18.73 -1.11
CA SER A 81 -6.81 -18.73 -2.56
C SER A 81 -8.27 -18.52 -3.00
N GLY A 82 -8.48 -17.56 -3.90
CA GLY A 82 -9.81 -17.15 -4.36
C GLY A 82 -10.73 -16.56 -3.29
N ALA A 83 -10.23 -16.12 -2.13
CA ALA A 83 -11.04 -15.50 -1.09
C ALA A 83 -11.53 -14.09 -1.50
N GLU A 84 -12.77 -13.74 -1.13
CA GLU A 84 -13.37 -12.43 -1.38
C GLU A 84 -13.08 -11.49 -0.21
N MET A 85 -12.15 -10.55 -0.39
CA MET A 85 -11.64 -9.66 0.66
C MET A 85 -11.95 -8.19 0.39
N MET A 86 -12.92 -7.88 -0.48
CA MET A 86 -13.24 -6.52 -0.90
C MET A 86 -13.53 -5.61 0.28
N GLY A 87 -12.83 -4.46 0.38
CA GLY A 87 -13.00 -3.45 1.42
C GLY A 87 -12.71 -3.92 2.84
N ALA A 88 -12.14 -5.09 3.04
CA ALA A 88 -11.78 -5.60 4.36
C ALA A 88 -10.58 -4.85 4.96
N ASP A 89 -10.51 -4.79 6.29
CA ASP A 89 -9.40 -4.19 7.05
C ASP A 89 -8.47 -5.26 7.61
N PHE A 90 -7.26 -5.34 7.05
CA PHE A 90 -6.16 -6.19 7.50
C PHE A 90 -4.99 -5.37 8.03
N THR A 91 -5.24 -4.17 8.53
CA THR A 91 -4.17 -3.30 9.05
C THR A 91 -3.27 -4.05 10.04
N GLY A 92 -1.98 -4.13 9.72
CA GLY A 92 -0.96 -4.79 10.55
C GLY A 92 -1.07 -6.31 10.64
N ALA A 93 -1.92 -6.95 9.85
CA ALA A 93 -2.03 -8.41 9.82
C ALA A 93 -0.77 -9.07 9.23
N ASN A 94 -0.58 -10.34 9.54
CA ASN A 94 0.55 -11.15 9.08
C ASN A 94 0.06 -12.23 8.11
N PHE A 95 0.45 -12.11 6.84
CA PHE A 95 0.20 -13.10 5.78
C PHE A 95 1.52 -13.75 5.29
N SER A 96 2.54 -13.80 6.12
CA SER A 96 3.83 -14.35 5.67
C SER A 96 3.69 -15.82 5.24
N GLY A 97 4.07 -16.11 3.98
CA GLY A 97 4.00 -17.43 3.38
C GLY A 97 2.58 -17.97 3.20
N SER A 98 1.57 -17.12 3.17
CA SER A 98 0.19 -17.50 2.85
C SER A 98 -0.03 -17.58 1.34
N ASP A 99 -1.05 -18.31 0.93
CA ASP A 99 -1.56 -18.36 -0.44
C ASP A 99 -2.78 -17.42 -0.56
N LEU A 100 -2.64 -16.38 -1.38
CA LEU A 100 -3.68 -15.41 -1.74
C LEU A 100 -3.90 -15.43 -3.26
N SER A 101 -3.49 -16.50 -3.95
CA SER A 101 -3.61 -16.59 -5.41
C SER A 101 -5.06 -16.41 -5.86
N GLY A 102 -5.27 -15.52 -6.81
CA GLY A 102 -6.61 -15.18 -7.31
C GLY A 102 -7.55 -14.55 -6.28
N ALA A 103 -7.08 -14.11 -5.11
CA ALA A 103 -7.93 -13.45 -4.11
C ALA A 103 -8.45 -12.10 -4.61
N GLU A 104 -9.70 -11.74 -4.27
CA GLU A 104 -10.33 -10.48 -4.63
C GLU A 104 -10.26 -9.48 -3.46
N ALA A 105 -9.24 -8.61 -3.44
CA ALA A 105 -8.97 -7.66 -2.36
C ALA A 105 -9.13 -6.18 -2.81
N MET A 106 -10.03 -5.92 -3.75
CA MET A 106 -10.29 -4.56 -4.24
C MET A 106 -10.67 -3.62 -3.10
N GLY A 107 -9.97 -2.47 -3.01
CA GLY A 107 -10.20 -1.46 -1.98
C GLY A 107 -9.89 -1.91 -0.54
N ALA A 108 -9.26 -3.06 -0.35
CA ALA A 108 -8.89 -3.54 0.98
C ALA A 108 -7.84 -2.65 1.65
N THR A 109 -7.89 -2.55 2.97
CA THR A 109 -6.89 -1.86 3.79
C THR A 109 -5.83 -2.86 4.27
N LEU A 110 -4.65 -2.80 3.65
CA LEU A 110 -3.50 -3.66 3.89
C LEU A 110 -2.30 -2.85 4.45
N VAL A 111 -2.60 -1.79 5.20
CA VAL A 111 -1.57 -0.89 5.76
C VAL A 111 -0.69 -1.64 6.76
N ARG A 112 0.64 -1.55 6.57
CA ARG A 112 1.64 -2.25 7.40
C ARG A 112 1.45 -3.76 7.48
N VAL A 113 0.80 -4.35 6.52
CA VAL A 113 0.66 -5.81 6.41
C VAL A 113 2.01 -6.47 6.16
N ARG A 114 2.16 -7.69 6.61
CA ARG A 114 3.34 -8.53 6.33
C ARG A 114 2.95 -9.62 5.35
N LEU A 115 3.51 -9.56 4.16
CA LEU A 115 3.28 -10.48 3.04
C LEU A 115 4.59 -11.14 2.57
N ALA A 116 5.57 -11.26 3.47
CA ALA A 116 6.86 -11.84 3.09
C ALA A 116 6.69 -13.29 2.61
N GLY A 117 7.11 -13.54 1.36
CA GLY A 117 6.99 -14.86 0.73
C GLY A 117 5.56 -15.35 0.50
N ALA A 118 4.57 -14.47 0.51
CA ALA A 118 3.20 -14.81 0.17
C ALA A 118 3.02 -14.94 -1.34
N ASP A 119 2.11 -15.81 -1.77
CA ASP A 119 1.66 -15.96 -3.15
C ASP A 119 0.41 -15.09 -3.37
N LEU A 120 0.50 -14.09 -4.25
CA LEU A 120 -0.60 -13.22 -4.69
C LEU A 120 -0.78 -13.30 -6.21
N THR A 121 -0.33 -14.41 -6.82
CA THR A 121 -0.41 -14.59 -8.28
C THR A 121 -1.84 -14.37 -8.78
N GLY A 122 -2.00 -13.43 -9.72
CA GLY A 122 -3.31 -13.10 -10.30
C GLY A 122 -4.32 -12.50 -9.33
N ALA A 123 -3.92 -12.06 -8.13
CA ALA A 123 -4.83 -11.44 -7.17
C ALA A 123 -5.33 -10.07 -7.66
N ALA A 124 -6.61 -9.75 -7.40
CA ALA A 124 -7.21 -8.46 -7.72
C ALA A 124 -7.13 -7.50 -6.53
N LEU A 125 -6.17 -6.57 -6.57
CA LEU A 125 -5.86 -5.59 -5.51
C LEU A 125 -6.22 -4.15 -5.91
N ASN A 126 -6.98 -3.94 -6.98
CA ASN A 126 -7.28 -2.61 -7.50
C ASN A 126 -7.79 -1.67 -6.40
N GLY A 127 -7.16 -0.49 -6.27
CA GLY A 127 -7.51 0.51 -5.26
C GLY A 127 -7.15 0.15 -3.81
N ALA A 128 -6.51 -0.97 -3.55
CA ALA A 128 -6.11 -1.37 -2.20
C ALA A 128 -5.02 -0.45 -1.63
N ASN A 129 -4.93 -0.38 -0.30
CA ASN A 129 -3.92 0.41 0.40
C ASN A 129 -2.89 -0.49 1.10
N LEU A 130 -1.71 -0.63 0.48
CA LEU A 130 -0.56 -1.39 1.01
C LEU A 130 0.54 -0.47 1.59
N ASN A 131 0.20 0.76 2.00
CA ASN A 131 1.20 1.68 2.52
C ASN A 131 2.02 1.03 3.66
N SER A 132 3.35 1.12 3.53
CA SER A 132 4.30 0.55 4.50
C SER A 132 4.22 -0.98 4.68
N ALA A 133 3.68 -1.71 3.72
CA ALA A 133 3.65 -3.18 3.72
C ALA A 133 5.05 -3.77 3.53
N VAL A 134 5.23 -5.02 3.97
CA VAL A 134 6.43 -5.83 3.76
C VAL A 134 6.09 -6.95 2.77
N LEU A 135 6.62 -6.85 1.54
CA LEU A 135 6.39 -7.74 0.40
C LEU A 135 7.66 -8.51 0.02
N THR A 136 8.63 -8.62 0.91
CA THR A 136 9.92 -9.25 0.58
C THR A 136 9.73 -10.67 0.07
N GLY A 137 10.15 -10.94 -1.18
CA GLY A 137 10.04 -12.24 -1.82
C GLY A 137 8.60 -12.71 -2.07
N ALA A 138 7.62 -11.81 -2.03
CA ALA A 138 6.25 -12.13 -2.41
C ALA A 138 6.12 -12.27 -3.93
N ASP A 139 5.23 -13.14 -4.38
CA ASP A 139 4.86 -13.31 -5.78
C ASP A 139 3.55 -12.56 -6.06
N LEU A 140 3.63 -11.50 -6.88
CA LEU A 140 2.51 -10.71 -7.36
C LEU A 140 2.42 -10.77 -8.90
N SER A 141 2.97 -11.83 -9.48
CA SER A 141 2.96 -11.98 -10.94
C SER A 141 1.52 -12.01 -11.47
N ALA A 142 1.30 -11.33 -12.58
CA ALA A 142 -0.03 -11.15 -13.21
C ALA A 142 -1.12 -10.55 -12.28
N ALA A 143 -0.77 -9.97 -11.13
CA ALA A 143 -1.74 -9.34 -10.23
C ALA A 143 -2.26 -8.01 -10.78
N GLU A 144 -3.52 -7.70 -10.45
CA GLU A 144 -4.16 -6.42 -10.80
C GLU A 144 -3.98 -5.41 -9.65
N LEU A 145 -3.10 -4.46 -9.84
CA LEU A 145 -2.68 -3.46 -8.84
C LEU A 145 -2.96 -2.02 -9.30
N ASN A 146 -4.00 -1.80 -10.11
CA ASN A 146 -4.31 -0.47 -10.61
C ASN A 146 -4.78 0.48 -9.49
N ALA A 147 -4.26 1.71 -9.48
CA ALA A 147 -4.55 2.76 -8.48
C ALA A 147 -4.27 2.33 -7.02
N VAL A 148 -3.33 1.44 -6.80
CA VAL A 148 -2.92 0.94 -5.47
C VAL A 148 -1.95 1.90 -4.80
N THR A 149 -2.00 1.98 -3.47
CA THR A 149 -0.97 2.65 -2.68
C THR A 149 0.08 1.65 -2.19
N LEU A 150 1.26 1.67 -2.81
CA LEU A 150 2.47 0.91 -2.44
C LEU A 150 3.57 1.84 -1.91
N ALA A 151 3.19 2.98 -1.32
CA ALA A 151 4.16 3.92 -0.80
C ALA A 151 4.88 3.36 0.44
N ASN A 152 6.19 3.64 0.57
CA ASN A 152 7.02 3.23 1.70
C ASN A 152 7.12 1.70 1.92
N VAL A 153 6.80 0.87 0.93
CA VAL A 153 6.86 -0.59 1.05
C VAL A 153 8.31 -1.10 1.05
N THR A 154 8.49 -2.30 1.60
CA THR A 154 9.71 -3.10 1.41
C THR A 154 9.34 -4.32 0.57
N ALA A 155 9.72 -4.30 -0.73
CA ALA A 155 9.37 -5.33 -1.71
C ALA A 155 10.60 -5.99 -2.34
N ARG A 156 11.69 -6.13 -1.59
CA ARG A 156 12.92 -6.71 -2.12
C ARG A 156 12.68 -8.11 -2.66
N SER A 157 13.22 -8.37 -3.86
CA SER A 157 13.12 -9.68 -4.52
C SER A 157 11.69 -10.19 -4.68
N ALA A 158 10.71 -9.30 -4.69
CA ALA A 158 9.34 -9.66 -5.04
C ALA A 158 9.20 -9.78 -6.56
N ASP A 159 8.24 -10.56 -7.00
CA ASP A 159 7.88 -10.73 -8.40
C ASP A 159 6.63 -9.91 -8.72
N PHE A 160 6.73 -8.97 -9.67
CA PHE A 160 5.65 -8.18 -10.24
C PHE A 160 5.60 -8.34 -11.76
N SER A 161 6.16 -9.46 -12.27
CA SER A 161 6.15 -9.72 -13.71
C SER A 161 4.71 -9.81 -14.24
N ASP A 162 4.47 -9.25 -15.42
CA ASP A 162 3.15 -9.19 -16.05
C ASP A 162 2.06 -8.46 -15.24
N ALA A 163 2.39 -7.84 -14.08
CA ALA A 163 1.41 -7.18 -13.21
C ALA A 163 0.90 -5.85 -13.80
N GLU A 164 -0.37 -5.54 -13.54
CA GLU A 164 -1.00 -4.26 -13.92
C GLU A 164 -0.91 -3.25 -12.76
N ILE A 165 0.06 -2.34 -12.80
CA ILE A 165 0.36 -1.37 -11.73
C ILE A 165 0.08 0.07 -12.20
N ALA A 166 -0.86 0.25 -13.12
CA ALA A 166 -1.13 1.58 -13.68
C ALA A 166 -1.71 2.54 -12.62
N MET A 167 -1.27 3.81 -12.67
CA MET A 167 -1.72 4.91 -11.78
C MET A 167 -1.47 4.67 -10.29
N SER A 168 -0.60 3.73 -9.93
CA SER A 168 -0.28 3.36 -8.54
C SER A 168 0.84 4.20 -7.94
N ASP A 169 0.84 4.31 -6.62
CA ASP A 169 1.86 5.06 -5.89
C ASP A 169 2.90 4.11 -5.26
N LEU A 170 4.09 4.03 -5.87
CA LEU A 170 5.23 3.25 -5.40
C LEU A 170 6.30 4.16 -4.74
N SER A 171 5.93 5.36 -4.31
CA SER A 171 6.89 6.34 -3.82
C SER A 171 7.62 5.88 -2.56
N ASN A 172 8.92 6.22 -2.48
CA ASN A 172 9.81 5.95 -1.35
C ASN A 172 9.94 4.46 -0.98
N GLY A 173 9.50 3.54 -1.82
CA GLY A 173 9.60 2.10 -1.58
C GLY A 173 11.00 1.54 -1.85
N ASP A 174 11.28 0.38 -1.28
CA ASP A 174 12.49 -0.40 -1.55
C ASP A 174 12.15 -1.58 -2.44
N PHE A 175 12.32 -1.38 -3.75
CA PHE A 175 12.04 -2.34 -4.82
C PHE A 175 13.33 -2.94 -5.41
N ARG A 176 14.36 -3.12 -4.61
CA ARG A 176 15.61 -3.69 -5.08
C ARG A 176 15.44 -5.16 -5.45
N SER A 177 16.03 -5.52 -6.61
CA SER A 177 15.95 -6.89 -7.16
C SER A 177 14.51 -7.38 -7.39
N VAL A 178 13.58 -6.48 -7.64
CA VAL A 178 12.19 -6.80 -8.02
C VAL A 178 12.14 -7.10 -9.50
N ASP A 179 11.35 -8.09 -9.88
CA ASP A 179 11.00 -8.32 -11.28
C ASP A 179 9.76 -7.50 -11.65
N PHE A 180 9.93 -6.55 -12.60
CA PHE A 180 8.85 -5.79 -13.24
C PHE A 180 8.77 -6.11 -14.73
N SER A 181 9.31 -7.25 -15.17
CA SER A 181 9.27 -7.62 -16.57
C SER A 181 7.84 -7.67 -17.09
N ASN A 182 7.60 -7.07 -18.27
CA ASN A 182 6.29 -6.90 -18.90
C ASN A 182 5.24 -6.13 -18.07
N ALA A 183 5.56 -5.66 -16.87
CA ALA A 183 4.60 -4.95 -16.01
C ALA A 183 4.08 -3.64 -16.65
N THR A 184 2.83 -3.30 -16.38
CA THR A 184 2.21 -2.03 -16.81
C THR A 184 2.30 -0.99 -15.71
N LEU A 185 3.29 -0.08 -15.79
CA LEU A 185 3.53 1.03 -14.84
C LEU A 185 3.01 2.38 -15.34
N ASN A 186 2.08 2.39 -16.29
CA ASN A 186 1.60 3.62 -16.93
C ASN A 186 0.97 4.58 -15.93
N GLY A 187 1.50 5.81 -15.83
CA GLY A 187 1.02 6.82 -14.89
C GLY A 187 1.38 6.54 -13.43
N ALA A 188 2.13 5.49 -13.15
CA ALA A 188 2.57 5.17 -11.78
C ALA A 188 3.58 6.21 -11.26
N ARG A 189 3.65 6.33 -9.94
CA ARG A 189 4.59 7.20 -9.23
C ARG A 189 5.67 6.37 -8.56
N LEU A 190 6.91 6.50 -9.02
CA LEU A 190 8.09 5.83 -8.48
C LEU A 190 9.00 6.79 -7.69
N THR A 191 8.49 7.97 -7.33
CA THR A 191 9.29 9.07 -6.78
C THR A 191 10.05 8.65 -5.52
N GLY A 192 11.37 8.92 -5.49
CA GLY A 192 12.22 8.62 -4.33
C GLY A 192 12.43 7.14 -4.03
N GLY A 193 11.88 6.23 -4.84
CA GLY A 193 12.02 4.78 -4.65
C GLY A 193 13.41 4.26 -5.03
N ARG A 194 13.75 3.06 -4.56
CA ARG A 194 15.01 2.36 -4.83
C ARG A 194 14.76 1.14 -5.70
N PHE A 195 15.37 1.08 -6.89
CA PHE A 195 15.17 0.05 -7.90
C PHE A 195 16.48 -0.62 -8.34
N GLY A 196 17.50 -0.63 -7.50
CA GLY A 196 18.78 -1.26 -7.81
C GLY A 196 18.62 -2.76 -8.04
N GLY A 197 19.04 -3.25 -9.24
CA GLY A 197 18.86 -4.65 -9.65
C GLY A 197 17.42 -5.04 -9.98
N ALA A 198 16.51 -4.09 -10.08
CA ALA A 198 15.15 -4.38 -10.55
C ALA A 198 15.15 -4.54 -12.07
N ASP A 199 14.41 -5.52 -12.58
CA ASP A 199 14.26 -5.78 -14.01
C ASP A 199 13.00 -5.08 -14.55
N PHE A 200 13.18 -4.27 -15.61
CA PHE A 200 12.11 -3.56 -16.32
C PHE A 200 11.99 -4.00 -17.79
N GLU A 201 12.50 -5.19 -18.14
CA GLU A 201 12.40 -5.68 -19.51
C GLU A 201 10.91 -5.74 -19.94
N GLY A 202 10.60 -5.15 -21.10
CA GLY A 202 9.21 -5.12 -21.59
C GLY A 202 8.24 -4.23 -20.83
N ALA A 203 8.62 -3.68 -19.67
CA ALA A 203 7.71 -2.87 -18.85
C ALA A 203 7.21 -1.61 -19.58
N SER A 204 5.92 -1.30 -19.45
CA SER A 204 5.32 -0.08 -19.98
C SER A 204 5.36 1.05 -18.97
N MET A 205 6.03 2.17 -19.31
CA MET A 205 6.29 3.31 -18.40
C MET A 205 5.72 4.64 -18.92
N ALA A 206 4.63 4.62 -19.68
CA ALA A 206 4.06 5.84 -20.23
C ALA A 206 3.53 6.76 -19.11
N ARG A 207 4.01 8.02 -19.07
CA ARG A 207 3.66 9.04 -18.04
C ARG A 207 4.04 8.64 -16.61
N THR A 208 4.95 7.70 -16.45
CA THR A 208 5.47 7.30 -15.14
C THR A 208 6.32 8.42 -14.55
N ASP A 209 6.08 8.77 -13.29
CA ASP A 209 6.85 9.79 -12.56
C ASP A 209 8.01 9.13 -11.80
N ILE A 210 9.23 9.34 -12.28
CA ILE A 210 10.45 8.76 -11.72
C ILE A 210 11.33 9.81 -10.99
N ARG A 211 10.77 10.96 -10.60
CA ARG A 211 11.54 12.02 -9.92
C ARG A 211 12.20 11.50 -8.64
N GLY A 212 13.49 11.77 -8.48
CA GLY A 212 14.28 11.33 -7.35
C GLY A 212 14.44 9.82 -7.20
N ALA A 213 13.92 9.01 -8.12
CA ALA A 213 14.07 7.55 -8.08
C ALA A 213 15.52 7.13 -8.35
N ASP A 214 16.00 6.12 -7.63
CA ASP A 214 17.28 5.48 -7.89
C ASP A 214 17.11 4.23 -8.75
N LEU A 215 17.27 4.39 -10.05
CA LEU A 215 17.24 3.36 -11.08
C LEU A 215 18.66 3.02 -11.59
N SER A 216 19.73 3.50 -10.92
CA SER A 216 21.11 3.41 -11.43
C SER A 216 21.60 1.98 -11.67
N GLY A 217 21.08 1.02 -10.93
CA GLY A 217 21.36 -0.41 -11.08
C GLY A 217 20.21 -1.20 -11.68
N ALA A 218 19.17 -0.56 -12.21
CA ALA A 218 18.06 -1.25 -12.84
C ALA A 218 18.45 -1.87 -14.17
N GLU A 219 17.87 -3.03 -14.48
CA GLU A 219 18.11 -3.84 -15.68
C GLU A 219 16.92 -3.72 -16.65
N GLY A 220 17.09 -4.17 -17.89
CA GLY A 220 16.01 -4.20 -18.90
C GLY A 220 15.49 -2.82 -19.37
N LEU A 221 15.98 -1.70 -18.81
CA LEU A 221 15.53 -0.36 -19.18
C LEU A 221 16.07 0.08 -20.54
N SER A 222 15.19 0.61 -21.37
CA SER A 222 15.48 1.24 -22.66
C SER A 222 15.26 2.76 -22.65
N GLN A 223 15.94 3.49 -23.56
CA GLN A 223 15.69 4.92 -23.73
C GLN A 223 14.24 5.21 -24.16
N SER A 224 13.59 4.29 -24.86
CA SER A 224 12.19 4.45 -25.28
C SER A 224 11.23 4.47 -24.08
N GLN A 225 11.44 3.61 -23.07
CA GLN A 225 10.67 3.61 -21.83
C GLN A 225 10.89 4.93 -21.07
N ILE A 226 12.16 5.32 -20.84
CA ILE A 226 12.52 6.53 -20.10
C ILE A 226 12.02 7.81 -20.82
N SER A 227 11.99 7.83 -22.15
CA SER A 227 11.44 8.97 -22.90
C SER A 227 9.94 9.16 -22.75
N ARG A 228 9.20 8.11 -22.39
CA ARG A 228 7.75 8.14 -22.08
C ARG A 228 7.46 8.47 -20.63
N ALA A 229 8.42 8.22 -19.73
CA ALA A 229 8.41 8.63 -18.34
C ALA A 229 8.91 10.07 -18.19
N CYS A 230 8.88 10.62 -16.98
CA CYS A 230 9.56 11.87 -16.67
C CYS A 230 10.22 11.83 -15.28
N GLY A 231 11.34 12.55 -15.13
CA GLY A 231 12.09 12.63 -13.89
C GLY A 231 12.59 14.05 -13.60
N ASP A 232 13.62 14.14 -12.80
CA ASP A 232 14.28 15.40 -12.42
C ASP A 232 15.81 15.22 -12.29
N ALA A 233 16.48 16.24 -11.77
CA ALA A 233 17.94 16.21 -11.58
C ALA A 233 18.39 15.23 -10.47
N ALA A 234 17.49 14.78 -9.60
CA ALA A 234 17.77 13.81 -8.55
C ALA A 234 17.54 12.35 -9.01
N THR A 235 16.91 12.17 -10.18
CA THR A 235 16.68 10.85 -10.77
C THR A 235 18.02 10.24 -11.22
N ARG A 236 18.30 9.02 -10.78
CA ARG A 236 19.49 8.26 -11.15
C ARG A 236 19.12 7.16 -12.12
N LEU A 237 19.77 7.13 -13.29
CA LEU A 237 19.54 6.15 -14.35
C LEU A 237 20.79 5.31 -14.60
N PRO A 238 20.66 4.12 -15.21
CA PRO A 238 21.79 3.37 -15.75
C PRO A 238 22.61 4.22 -16.74
N ALA A 239 23.91 3.93 -16.83
CA ALA A 239 24.77 4.60 -17.78
C ALA A 239 24.18 4.52 -19.21
N ARG A 240 24.25 5.66 -19.95
CA ARG A 240 23.76 5.86 -21.33
C ARG A 240 22.25 6.20 -21.45
N LEU A 241 21.46 6.17 -20.37
CA LEU A 241 20.09 6.66 -20.41
C LEU A 241 20.02 8.12 -19.96
N THR A 242 19.12 8.89 -20.58
CA THR A 242 18.91 10.30 -20.26
C THR A 242 17.48 10.56 -19.85
N VAL A 243 17.32 11.26 -18.71
CA VAL A 243 16.01 11.58 -18.16
C VAL A 243 15.33 12.70 -18.96
N ARG A 244 14.03 12.54 -19.20
CA ARG A 244 13.16 13.63 -19.63
C ARG A 244 12.63 14.34 -18.39
N VAL A 245 12.83 15.66 -18.30
CA VAL A 245 12.34 16.46 -17.17
C VAL A 245 10.81 16.50 -17.20
N CYS A 246 10.18 16.19 -16.05
CA CYS A 246 8.74 16.37 -15.90
C CYS A 246 8.40 17.85 -16.14
N ARG A 247 7.52 18.13 -17.09
CA ARG A 247 6.94 19.46 -17.23
C ARG A 247 5.98 19.67 -16.06
N GLY A 248 6.51 20.17 -14.95
CA GLY A 248 5.69 20.67 -13.86
C GLY A 248 4.80 21.78 -14.38
N VAL A 249 3.56 21.85 -13.95
CA VAL A 249 2.86 23.13 -13.92
C VAL A 249 3.78 24.04 -13.13
N SER A 250 4.45 24.98 -13.82
CA SER A 250 5.15 26.07 -13.16
C SER A 250 4.07 26.80 -12.38
N VAL A 251 3.98 26.51 -11.08
CA VAL A 251 3.32 27.43 -10.17
C VAL A 251 4.16 28.68 -10.27
N VAL A 252 3.75 29.59 -11.15
CA VAL A 252 4.24 30.96 -11.11
C VAL A 252 3.90 31.41 -9.71
N ARG A 253 4.89 31.39 -8.82
CA ARG A 253 4.80 32.11 -7.56
C ARG A 253 4.64 33.56 -7.99
N THR A 254 3.40 33.99 -8.13
CA THR A 254 3.11 35.42 -8.11
C THR A 254 3.56 35.86 -6.72
N THR A 255 4.77 36.43 -6.65
CA THR A 255 5.17 37.22 -5.49
C THR A 255 4.02 38.20 -5.25
N PRO A 256 3.41 38.19 -4.07
CA PRO A 256 2.40 39.21 -3.76
C PRO A 256 3.02 40.56 -4.07
N PRO A 257 2.32 41.49 -4.74
CA PRO A 257 2.86 42.81 -4.96
C PRO A 257 3.30 43.36 -3.60
N ALA A 258 4.53 43.86 -3.53
CA ALA A 258 5.09 44.43 -2.31
C ALA A 258 4.05 45.36 -1.69
N ALA A 259 3.70 45.10 -0.44
CA ALA A 259 2.74 45.91 0.30
C ALA A 259 3.22 47.35 0.16
N ARG A 260 2.39 48.22 -0.44
CA ARG A 260 2.66 49.64 -0.52
C ARG A 260 2.77 50.14 0.93
N THR A 261 3.96 50.62 1.29
CA THR A 261 4.16 51.32 2.57
C THR A 261 3.10 52.42 2.70
N PRO A 262 2.34 52.44 3.80
CA PRO A 262 1.38 53.52 4.02
C PRO A 262 2.12 54.88 3.96
N PRO A 263 1.53 55.93 3.38
CA PRO A 263 2.11 57.25 3.39
C PRO A 263 2.35 57.70 4.83
N ALA A 264 3.53 58.28 5.10
CA ALA A 264 3.90 58.80 6.41
C ALA A 264 2.85 59.83 6.89
N PRO A 265 2.50 59.80 8.17
CA PRO A 265 1.54 60.78 8.72
C PRO A 265 2.07 62.22 8.56
N PRO A 266 1.21 63.19 8.32
CA PRO A 266 1.62 64.59 8.15
C PRO A 266 2.28 65.09 9.44
N ARG A 267 3.46 65.72 9.27
CA ARG A 267 4.18 66.32 10.39
C ARG A 267 3.27 67.41 11.03
N SER A 268 2.99 67.27 12.33
CA SER A 268 2.30 68.30 13.10
C SER A 268 3.14 69.59 13.09
N ARG A 269 2.57 70.69 12.62
CA ARG A 269 3.19 72.01 12.74
C ARG A 269 3.11 72.42 14.23
N ASN A 270 4.28 72.54 14.84
CA ASN A 270 4.38 73.19 16.16
C ASN A 270 3.80 74.62 16.10
N THR A 271 2.70 74.81 16.73
CA THR A 271 2.16 76.12 16.98
C THR A 271 2.90 76.71 18.20
N VAL A 272 3.75 77.70 17.96
CA VAL A 272 4.39 78.48 19.03
C VAL A 272 3.33 79.30 19.70
N VAL A 273 3.02 78.98 20.94
CA VAL A 273 2.17 79.84 21.81
C VAL A 273 3.08 80.89 22.41
N VAL A 274 2.92 82.14 21.98
CA VAL A 274 3.56 83.29 22.61
C VAL A 274 2.69 83.66 23.79
N SER A 275 3.21 83.47 25.00
CA SER A 275 2.62 84.02 26.21
C SER A 275 2.94 85.49 26.30
N SER A 276 1.90 86.38 26.34
CA SER A 276 2.03 87.78 26.71
C SER A 276 1.60 87.93 28.15
N ASP A 277 2.56 88.33 29.01
CA ASP A 277 2.30 88.84 30.34
C ASP A 277 1.46 90.10 30.28
N ARG A 278 0.40 90.18 31.15
CA ARG A 278 0.06 91.31 32.03
C ARG A 278 -0.96 90.83 33.06
#